data_b42af45eee5db306ac24de55a35d9458
#
_entry.id   b42af45eee5db306ac24de55a35d9458
#
_cell.length_a   1.000
_cell.length_b   1.000
_cell.length_c   1.000
_cell.angle_alpha   90.00
_cell.angle_beta   90.00
_cell.angle_gamma   90.00
#
_symmetry.space_group_name_H-M   'P 1'
#
loop_
_entity.id
_entity.type
_entity.pdbx_description
1 polymer ?
#
loop_
_entity_poly.entity_id
_entity_poly.type
_entity_poly.pdbx_seq_one_letter_code
_entity_poly.pdbx_strand_id
1 'polypeptide(L)'
;MQEIRILDNLQKSLALKEGMLSYEMLGKSLSYNPYLPRIIPQTKDCVFVTPDEVLETLLEENTRTDCVIVNFKGLYEIGTPSVFDLEVLGLLRRHASSLIIHQDFFISHYQLLESLVQGSDGVILDEELLKEDLKGMVEFAWRLGLSVFVETHKQDYTHLKDLGVLGVLENSPYSYNQKKIVFLD
;
A
#
# COMPACT_ATOMS: atom_id res chain seq x y z
N MET A 1 14.92 16.33 -11.14
CA MET A 1 13.78 17.28 -11.03
C MET A 1 12.47 16.58 -10.68
N GLN A 2 12.11 15.45 -11.31
CA GLN A 2 10.86 14.74 -11.02
C GLN A 2 10.81 14.17 -9.59
N GLU A 3 11.88 13.51 -9.13
CA GLU A 3 11.96 12.96 -7.77
C GLU A 3 11.79 14.01 -6.67
N ILE A 4 12.41 15.18 -6.84
CA ILE A 4 12.26 16.30 -5.87
C ILE A 4 10.81 16.76 -5.79
N ARG A 5 10.12 16.81 -6.93
CA ARG A 5 8.69 17.18 -6.98
C ARG A 5 7.81 16.14 -6.30
N ILE A 6 8.09 14.86 -6.50
CA ILE A 6 7.35 13.76 -5.84
C ILE A 6 7.50 13.86 -4.33
N LEU A 7 8.73 14.02 -3.83
CA LEU A 7 8.98 14.15 -2.38
C LEU A 7 8.30 15.39 -1.78
N ASP A 8 8.33 16.53 -2.49
CA ASP A 8 7.65 17.76 -2.04
C ASP A 8 6.11 17.54 -1.97
N ASN A 9 5.52 16.93 -2.99
CA ASN A 9 4.10 16.60 -3.00
C ASN A 9 3.74 15.60 -1.90
N LEU A 10 4.58 14.62 -1.64
CA LEU A 10 4.41 13.63 -0.58
C LEU A 10 4.40 14.29 0.81
N GLN A 11 5.37 15.16 1.09
CA GLN A 11 5.44 15.87 2.36
C GLN A 11 4.25 16.82 2.54
N LYS A 12 3.82 17.52 1.49
CA LYS A 12 2.63 18.37 1.52
C LYS A 12 1.36 17.55 1.76
N SER A 13 1.20 16.42 1.08
CA SER A 13 0.08 15.51 1.28
C SER A 13 -0.01 15.06 2.72
N LEU A 14 1.10 14.60 3.29
CA LEU A 14 1.16 14.13 4.67
C LEU A 14 0.78 15.24 5.65
N ALA A 15 1.37 16.43 5.49
CA ALA A 15 1.06 17.60 6.36
C ALA A 15 -0.42 18.01 6.29
N LEU A 16 -1.03 17.99 5.09
CA LEU A 16 -2.45 18.28 4.92
C LEU A 16 -3.32 17.23 5.63
N LYS A 17 -3.03 15.94 5.45
CA LYS A 17 -3.78 14.84 6.06
C LYS A 17 -3.69 14.87 7.58
N GLU A 18 -2.49 15.03 8.15
CA GLU A 18 -2.27 15.14 9.59
C GLU A 18 -2.94 16.40 10.17
N GLY A 19 -3.00 17.50 9.40
CA GLY A 19 -3.72 18.72 9.78
C GLY A 19 -5.23 18.55 9.81
N MET A 20 -5.79 17.70 8.95
CA MET A 20 -7.24 17.39 8.92
C MET A 20 -7.62 16.38 10.01
N LEU A 21 -6.81 15.33 10.19
CA LEU A 21 -7.03 14.27 11.15
C LEU A 21 -5.70 13.90 11.78
N SER A 22 -5.49 14.28 13.03
CA SER A 22 -4.23 14.02 13.73
C SER A 22 -3.98 12.53 13.90
N TYR A 23 -2.70 12.14 14.05
CA TYR A 23 -2.29 10.76 14.30
C TYR A 23 -3.06 10.11 15.47
N GLU A 24 -3.25 10.87 16.57
CA GLU A 24 -3.98 10.40 17.74
C GLU A 24 -5.47 10.13 17.41
N MET A 25 -6.12 11.03 16.68
CA MET A 25 -7.51 10.88 16.29
C MET A 25 -7.70 9.73 15.30
N LEU A 26 -6.77 9.57 14.37
CA LEU A 26 -6.75 8.44 13.43
C LEU A 26 -6.59 7.11 14.19
N GLY A 27 -5.69 7.06 15.18
CA GLY A 27 -5.53 5.89 16.06
C GLY A 27 -6.79 5.56 16.86
N LYS A 28 -7.48 6.57 17.39
CA LYS A 28 -8.77 6.37 18.10
C LYS A 28 -9.85 5.81 17.20
N SER A 29 -9.84 6.15 15.88
CA SER A 29 -10.84 5.65 14.94
C SER A 29 -10.76 4.13 14.74
N LEU A 30 -9.63 3.49 15.02
CA LEU A 30 -9.49 2.03 14.98
C LEU A 30 -10.47 1.30 15.89
N SER A 31 -10.85 1.89 17.02
CA SER A 31 -11.81 1.29 17.94
C SER A 31 -13.21 1.11 17.32
N TYR A 32 -13.48 1.82 16.24
CA TYR A 32 -14.75 1.80 15.51
C TYR A 32 -14.60 1.21 14.11
N ASN A 33 -13.39 0.81 13.71
CA ASN A 33 -13.15 0.22 12.39
C ASN A 33 -13.73 -1.19 12.34
N PRO A 34 -14.73 -1.48 11.49
CA PRO A 34 -15.32 -2.79 11.36
C PRO A 34 -14.44 -3.78 10.60
N TYR A 35 -13.36 -3.29 9.96
CA TYR A 35 -12.53 -4.08 9.07
C TYR A 35 -11.17 -4.36 9.68
N LEU A 36 -10.95 -5.60 10.08
CA LEU A 36 -9.62 -6.08 10.43
C LEU A 36 -8.89 -6.55 9.17
N PRO A 37 -7.55 -6.40 9.10
CA PRO A 37 -6.78 -6.93 7.99
C PRO A 37 -6.96 -8.44 7.85
N ARG A 38 -7.11 -8.91 6.63
CA ARG A 38 -7.21 -10.33 6.30
C ARG A 38 -5.81 -10.87 5.93
N ILE A 39 -5.59 -12.14 6.21
CA ILE A 39 -4.34 -12.81 5.85
C ILE A 39 -4.28 -12.98 4.33
N ILE A 40 -3.16 -12.59 3.72
CA ILE A 40 -2.91 -12.75 2.29
C ILE A 40 -2.20 -14.10 2.09
N PRO A 41 -2.84 -15.08 1.43
CA PRO A 41 -2.22 -16.37 1.12
C PRO A 41 -1.13 -16.23 0.06
N GLN A 42 -0.08 -17.07 0.15
CA GLN A 42 1.08 -17.03 -0.76
C GLN A 42 0.80 -17.39 -2.23
N THR A 43 -0.39 -17.78 -2.60
CA THR A 43 -0.68 -18.34 -3.93
C THR A 43 -1.70 -17.55 -4.72
N LYS A 44 -1.79 -16.24 -4.50
CA LYS A 44 -2.86 -15.45 -5.11
C LYS A 44 -2.39 -14.63 -6.31
N ASP A 45 -3.21 -14.63 -7.35
CA ASP A 45 -3.05 -13.74 -8.47
C ASP A 45 -3.50 -12.34 -8.06
N CYS A 46 -2.59 -11.38 -8.20
CA CYS A 46 -2.84 -9.98 -7.88
C CYS A 46 -2.95 -9.16 -9.17
N VAL A 47 -3.98 -8.33 -9.24
CA VAL A 47 -4.16 -7.36 -10.32
C VAL A 47 -3.74 -5.98 -9.82
N PHE A 48 -2.96 -5.28 -10.64
CA PHE A 48 -2.57 -3.90 -10.38
C PHE A 48 -3.59 -2.94 -10.98
N VAL A 49 -4.06 -2.00 -10.19
CA VAL A 49 -4.97 -0.94 -10.61
C VAL A 49 -4.51 0.41 -10.05
N THR A 50 -4.84 1.48 -10.74
CA THR A 50 -4.75 2.85 -10.21
C THR A 50 -6.03 3.19 -9.46
N PRO A 51 -6.05 4.23 -8.60
CA PRO A 51 -7.28 4.67 -7.94
C PRO A 51 -8.45 4.95 -8.90
N ASP A 52 -8.16 5.49 -10.09
CA ASP A 52 -9.19 5.79 -11.10
C ASP A 52 -9.82 4.52 -11.71
N GLU A 53 -9.04 3.44 -11.80
CA GLU A 53 -9.50 2.15 -12.36
C GLU A 53 -10.29 1.31 -11.36
N VAL A 54 -10.29 1.68 -10.07
CA VAL A 54 -10.99 0.90 -9.03
C VAL A 54 -12.48 0.76 -9.30
N LEU A 55 -13.14 1.82 -9.78
CA LEU A 55 -14.57 1.78 -10.08
C LEU A 55 -14.88 0.85 -11.25
N GLU A 56 -14.04 0.84 -12.28
CA GLU A 56 -14.18 -0.09 -13.42
C GLU A 56 -14.01 -1.53 -12.95
N THR A 57 -13.00 -1.79 -12.11
CA THR A 57 -12.74 -3.10 -11.50
C THR A 57 -13.93 -3.61 -10.67
N LEU A 58 -14.61 -2.72 -9.95
CA LEU A 58 -15.81 -3.07 -9.17
C LEU A 58 -17.03 -3.37 -10.05
N LEU A 59 -17.13 -2.72 -11.21
CA LEU A 59 -18.27 -2.89 -12.13
C LEU A 59 -18.16 -4.15 -13.00
N GLU A 60 -16.96 -4.68 -13.18
CA GLU A 60 -16.73 -5.93 -13.89
C GLU A 60 -17.08 -7.13 -13.00
N GLU A 61 -18.36 -7.54 -13.02
CA GLU A 61 -18.92 -8.64 -12.24
C GLU A 61 -18.18 -9.99 -12.41
N ASN A 62 -17.34 -10.13 -13.42
CA ASN A 62 -16.61 -11.37 -13.75
C ASN A 62 -15.14 -11.39 -13.29
N THR A 63 -14.56 -10.28 -12.81
CA THR A 63 -13.20 -10.27 -12.29
C THR A 63 -13.18 -10.75 -10.84
N ARG A 64 -13.29 -12.08 -10.65
CA ARG A 64 -12.95 -12.71 -9.36
C ARG A 64 -11.45 -12.69 -9.19
N THR A 65 -10.90 -11.54 -8.95
CA THR A 65 -9.51 -11.36 -8.57
C THR A 65 -9.37 -11.65 -7.09
N ASP A 66 -8.48 -12.56 -6.74
CA ASP A 66 -8.23 -12.88 -5.33
C ASP A 66 -7.60 -11.71 -4.57
N CYS A 67 -6.80 -10.89 -5.28
CA CYS A 67 -6.06 -9.78 -4.70
C CYS A 67 -5.98 -8.59 -5.66
N VAL A 68 -6.19 -7.39 -5.14
CA VAL A 68 -6.07 -6.13 -5.88
C VAL A 68 -4.97 -5.29 -5.24
N ILE A 69 -4.01 -4.85 -6.03
CA ILE A 69 -2.97 -3.90 -5.63
C ILE A 69 -3.37 -2.53 -6.17
N VAL A 70 -3.71 -1.62 -5.29
CA VAL A 70 -4.04 -0.24 -5.66
C VAL A 70 -2.80 0.62 -5.54
N ASN A 71 -2.31 1.14 -6.67
CA ASN A 71 -1.07 1.91 -6.76
C ASN A 71 -1.35 3.41 -6.80
N PHE A 72 -0.99 4.10 -5.72
CA PHE A 72 -1.16 5.56 -5.56
C PHE A 72 0.06 6.37 -5.98
N LYS A 73 1.21 5.73 -6.25
CA LYS A 73 2.48 6.44 -6.54
C LYS A 73 2.36 7.46 -7.68
N GLY A 74 1.57 7.15 -8.72
CA GLY A 74 1.36 8.04 -9.87
C GLY A 74 0.67 9.36 -9.53
N LEU A 75 -0.13 9.42 -8.47
CA LEU A 75 -0.81 10.65 -8.07
C LEU A 75 0.16 11.77 -7.67
N TYR A 76 1.31 11.41 -7.10
CA TYR A 76 2.32 12.40 -6.69
C TYR A 76 3.07 13.04 -7.86
N GLU A 77 2.99 12.45 -9.04
CA GLU A 77 3.54 13.05 -10.27
C GLU A 77 2.68 14.20 -10.78
N ILE A 78 1.38 14.13 -10.55
CA ILE A 78 0.40 15.10 -11.05
C ILE A 78 -0.03 16.12 -9.99
N GLY A 79 0.04 15.77 -8.70
CA GLY A 79 -0.45 16.65 -7.64
C GLY A 79 -0.08 16.21 -6.24
N THR A 80 -0.88 16.68 -5.29
CA THR A 80 -0.78 16.38 -3.86
C THR A 80 -1.99 15.54 -3.47
N PRO A 81 -1.86 14.20 -3.33
CA PRO A 81 -2.99 13.35 -2.93
C PRO A 81 -3.60 13.76 -1.59
N SER A 82 -4.89 13.64 -1.48
CA SER A 82 -5.69 13.97 -0.30
C SER A 82 -6.23 12.73 0.39
N VAL A 83 -6.91 12.91 1.53
CA VAL A 83 -7.62 11.81 2.21
C VAL A 83 -8.72 11.19 1.32
N PHE A 84 -9.31 11.97 0.42
CA PHE A 84 -10.38 11.50 -0.47
C PHE A 84 -9.88 10.52 -1.53
N ASP A 85 -8.62 10.64 -1.95
CA ASP A 85 -8.03 9.71 -2.91
C ASP A 85 -7.93 8.28 -2.34
N LEU A 86 -7.81 8.15 -1.02
CA LEU A 86 -7.76 6.86 -0.32
C LEU A 86 -9.13 6.21 -0.08
N GLU A 87 -10.23 6.94 -0.25
CA GLU A 87 -11.59 6.39 -0.07
C GLU A 87 -11.89 5.22 -1.01
N VAL A 88 -11.18 5.12 -2.13
CA VAL A 88 -11.32 3.99 -3.07
C VAL A 88 -10.95 2.65 -2.42
N LEU A 89 -10.03 2.62 -1.44
CA LEU A 89 -9.72 1.43 -0.66
C LEU A 89 -10.94 1.00 0.17
N GLY A 90 -11.60 1.96 0.79
CA GLY A 90 -12.84 1.72 1.55
C GLY A 90 -14.01 1.28 0.65
N LEU A 91 -14.07 1.75 -0.59
CA LEU A 91 -15.05 1.27 -1.58
C LEU A 91 -14.78 -0.18 -1.94
N LEU A 92 -13.54 -0.53 -2.29
CA LEU A 92 -13.16 -1.93 -2.53
C LEU A 92 -13.50 -2.82 -1.34
N ARG A 93 -13.17 -2.37 -0.13
CA ARG A 93 -13.42 -3.16 1.09
C ARG A 93 -14.89 -3.45 1.34
N ARG A 94 -15.78 -2.52 1.00
CA ARG A 94 -17.22 -2.68 1.18
C ARG A 94 -17.89 -3.50 0.09
N HIS A 95 -17.37 -3.45 -1.14
CA HIS A 95 -18.07 -3.97 -2.32
C HIS A 95 -17.39 -5.15 -2.98
N ALA A 96 -16.11 -5.41 -2.70
CA ALA A 96 -15.37 -6.55 -3.23
C ALA A 96 -14.95 -7.54 -2.14
N SER A 97 -14.88 -8.82 -2.51
CA SER A 97 -14.31 -9.87 -1.66
C SER A 97 -12.78 -9.98 -1.76
N SER A 98 -12.19 -9.33 -2.76
CA SER A 98 -10.76 -9.33 -3.04
C SER A 98 -9.95 -8.81 -1.86
N LEU A 99 -8.77 -9.38 -1.66
CA LEU A 99 -7.78 -8.84 -0.73
C LEU A 99 -7.21 -7.54 -1.29
N ILE A 100 -6.90 -6.58 -0.44
CA ILE A 100 -6.51 -5.23 -0.83
C ILE A 100 -5.09 -4.94 -0.35
N ILE A 101 -4.18 -4.70 -1.29
CA ILE A 101 -2.82 -4.27 -1.00
C ILE A 101 -2.67 -2.81 -1.46
N HIS A 102 -2.26 -1.95 -0.55
CA HIS A 102 -2.02 -0.54 -0.80
C HIS A 102 -0.56 -0.32 -1.18
N GLN A 103 -0.30 0.18 -2.38
CA GLN A 103 1.02 0.60 -2.84
C GLN A 103 1.09 2.12 -2.87
N ASP A 104 1.99 2.70 -2.06
CA ASP A 104 2.21 4.13 -1.96
C ASP A 104 3.68 4.45 -1.61
N PHE A 105 4.05 5.72 -1.58
CA PHE A 105 5.29 6.20 -0.97
C PHE A 105 5.11 6.36 0.54
N PHE A 106 5.24 5.26 1.28
CA PHE A 106 5.14 5.26 2.73
C PHE A 106 6.43 5.81 3.35
N ILE A 107 6.34 6.94 4.06
CA ILE A 107 7.45 7.57 4.81
C ILE A 107 7.11 7.80 6.28
N SER A 108 5.87 7.48 6.70
CA SER A 108 5.39 7.76 8.04
C SER A 108 4.46 6.65 8.55
N HIS A 109 4.51 6.39 9.84
CA HIS A 109 3.55 5.52 10.54
C HIS A 109 2.11 5.99 10.37
N TYR A 110 1.89 7.30 10.18
CA TYR A 110 0.56 7.86 9.90
C TYR A 110 -0.07 7.22 8.66
N GLN A 111 0.68 7.10 7.57
CA GLN A 111 0.18 6.53 6.32
C GLN A 111 -0.17 5.04 6.46
N LEU A 112 0.59 4.27 7.24
CA LEU A 112 0.29 2.86 7.53
C LEU A 112 -1.01 2.72 8.33
N LEU A 113 -1.19 3.60 9.33
CA LEU A 113 -2.41 3.65 10.11
C LEU A 113 -3.62 4.07 9.26
N GLU A 114 -3.43 5.07 8.39
CA GLU A 114 -4.44 5.53 7.43
C GLU A 114 -4.85 4.40 6.46
N SER A 115 -3.87 3.66 5.93
CA SER A 115 -4.09 2.49 5.07
C SER A 115 -4.96 1.42 5.76
N LEU A 116 -4.66 1.11 7.02
CA LEU A 116 -5.46 0.19 7.82
C LEU A 116 -6.89 0.68 8.01
N VAL A 117 -7.07 1.95 8.40
CA VAL A 117 -8.40 2.55 8.62
C VAL A 117 -9.24 2.51 7.35
N GLN A 118 -8.62 2.69 6.19
CA GLN A 118 -9.27 2.59 4.89
C GLN A 118 -9.55 1.14 4.43
N GLY A 119 -9.10 0.14 5.19
CA GLY A 119 -9.49 -1.26 4.99
C GLY A 119 -8.52 -2.10 4.17
N SER A 120 -7.25 -1.69 4.06
CA SER A 120 -6.21 -2.50 3.43
C SER A 120 -5.89 -3.76 4.23
N ASP A 121 -5.53 -4.84 3.54
CA ASP A 121 -5.06 -6.10 4.12
C ASP A 121 -3.53 -6.16 4.15
N GLY A 122 -2.88 -5.41 3.26
CA GLY A 122 -1.43 -5.32 3.18
C GLY A 122 -0.95 -4.02 2.56
N VAL A 123 0.35 -3.80 2.64
CA VAL A 123 1.05 -2.64 2.10
C VAL A 123 2.31 -3.04 1.34
N ILE A 124 2.69 -2.25 0.35
CA ILE A 124 3.97 -2.38 -0.35
C ILE A 124 4.85 -1.19 0.04
N LEU A 125 5.94 -1.48 0.75
CA LEU A 125 6.93 -0.51 1.18
C LEU A 125 8.05 -0.41 0.13
N ASP A 126 8.64 0.76 -0.02
CA ASP A 126 9.74 1.02 -0.96
C ASP A 126 11.07 1.00 -0.20
N GLU A 127 11.94 0.01 -0.48
CA GLU A 127 13.21 -0.16 0.24
C GLU A 127 14.16 1.00 -0.02
N GLU A 128 14.21 1.51 -1.26
CA GLU A 128 15.13 2.59 -1.61
C GLU A 128 14.72 3.93 -1.01
N LEU A 129 13.42 4.13 -0.85
CA LEU A 129 12.87 5.31 -0.19
C LEU A 129 13.13 5.28 1.32
N LEU A 130 12.87 4.14 1.97
CA LEU A 130 12.91 3.99 3.42
C LEU A 130 14.32 3.74 3.97
N LYS A 131 15.17 3.04 3.25
CA LYS A 131 16.55 2.74 3.68
C LYS A 131 16.61 2.15 5.09
N GLU A 132 17.20 2.89 6.02
CA GLU A 132 17.38 2.47 7.42
C GLU A 132 16.05 2.41 8.19
N ASP A 133 15.04 3.18 7.78
CA ASP A 133 13.72 3.22 8.42
C ASP A 133 12.84 2.03 8.04
N LEU A 134 13.21 1.24 7.01
CA LEU A 134 12.43 0.11 6.52
C LEU A 134 12.04 -0.86 7.64
N LYS A 135 12.99 -1.22 8.50
CA LYS A 135 12.74 -2.14 9.62
C LYS A 135 11.64 -1.62 10.55
N GLY A 136 11.73 -0.35 10.95
CA GLY A 136 10.74 0.28 11.83
C GLY A 136 9.35 0.31 11.20
N MET A 137 9.28 0.58 9.89
CA MET A 137 8.02 0.60 9.14
C MET A 137 7.41 -0.80 9.01
N VAL A 138 8.23 -1.83 8.74
CA VAL A 138 7.78 -3.24 8.69
C VAL A 138 7.24 -3.67 10.05
N GLU A 139 7.98 -3.44 11.14
CA GLU A 139 7.56 -3.79 12.50
C GLU A 139 6.25 -3.07 12.90
N PHE A 140 6.08 -1.81 12.49
CA PHE A 140 4.87 -1.07 12.79
C PHE A 140 3.68 -1.60 11.99
N ALA A 141 3.82 -1.86 10.68
CA ALA A 141 2.78 -2.46 9.85
C ALA A 141 2.32 -3.81 10.40
N TRP A 142 3.24 -4.62 10.89
CA TRP A 142 2.94 -5.90 11.56
C TRP A 142 2.10 -5.75 12.82
N ARG A 143 2.43 -4.79 13.67
CA ARG A 143 1.63 -4.49 14.87
C ARG A 143 0.20 -4.09 14.51
N LEU A 144 0.00 -3.50 13.35
CA LEU A 144 -1.31 -3.18 12.80
C LEU A 144 -2.02 -4.40 12.18
N GLY A 145 -1.32 -5.54 12.03
CA GLY A 145 -1.83 -6.75 11.38
C GLY A 145 -1.79 -6.72 9.86
N LEU A 146 -1.14 -5.73 9.26
CA LEU A 146 -0.99 -5.62 7.82
C LEU A 146 0.06 -6.61 7.30
N SER A 147 -0.24 -7.28 6.18
CA SER A 147 0.74 -8.04 5.42
C SER A 147 1.71 -7.08 4.74
N VAL A 148 3.03 -7.33 4.86
CA VAL A 148 4.04 -6.44 4.31
C VAL A 148 4.71 -7.05 3.11
N PHE A 149 4.73 -6.29 2.02
CA PHE A 149 5.49 -6.53 0.81
C PHE A 149 6.51 -5.41 0.64
N VAL A 150 7.61 -5.66 -0.07
CA VAL A 150 8.65 -4.67 -0.32
C VAL A 150 8.95 -4.57 -1.80
N GLU A 151 8.91 -3.36 -2.34
CA GLU A 151 9.44 -3.05 -3.67
C GLU A 151 10.95 -2.81 -3.55
N THR A 152 11.74 -3.59 -4.31
CA THR A 152 13.20 -3.51 -4.28
C THR A 152 13.78 -3.82 -5.64
N HIS A 153 14.95 -3.24 -5.94
CA HIS A 153 15.75 -3.56 -7.13
C HIS A 153 16.88 -4.55 -6.84
N LYS A 154 17.05 -4.96 -5.59
CA LYS A 154 18.04 -5.96 -5.19
C LYS A 154 17.58 -7.36 -5.61
N GLN A 155 18.53 -8.26 -5.87
CA GLN A 155 18.25 -9.66 -6.20
C GLN A 155 18.36 -10.58 -4.98
N ASP A 156 19.01 -10.14 -3.91
CA ASP A 156 19.11 -10.86 -2.65
C ASP A 156 18.08 -10.34 -1.64
N TYR A 157 17.15 -11.20 -1.29
CA TYR A 157 16.03 -10.91 -0.39
C TYR A 157 16.21 -11.48 1.02
N THR A 158 17.39 -12.04 1.34
CA THR A 158 17.64 -12.71 2.63
C THR A 158 17.32 -11.79 3.81
N HIS A 159 17.78 -10.53 3.74
CA HIS A 159 17.52 -9.53 4.77
C HIS A 159 16.03 -9.19 4.95
N LEU A 160 15.21 -9.27 3.87
CA LEU A 160 13.78 -9.04 3.94
C LEU A 160 13.03 -10.21 4.57
N LYS A 161 13.50 -11.46 4.35
CA LYS A 161 12.96 -12.64 5.04
C LYS A 161 13.14 -12.50 6.55
N ASP A 162 14.33 -12.10 7.00
CA ASP A 162 14.63 -11.90 8.41
C ASP A 162 13.77 -10.81 9.06
N LEU A 163 13.32 -9.85 8.28
CA LEU A 163 12.35 -8.84 8.72
C LEU A 163 10.90 -9.34 8.72
N GLY A 164 10.63 -10.53 8.15
CA GLY A 164 9.31 -11.13 8.04
C GLY A 164 8.43 -10.52 6.96
N VAL A 165 9.03 -9.96 5.95
CA VAL A 165 8.33 -9.51 4.74
C VAL A 165 7.72 -10.71 4.03
N LEU A 166 6.45 -10.62 3.65
CA LEU A 166 5.70 -11.73 3.04
C LEU A 166 6.11 -11.97 1.58
N GLY A 167 6.51 -10.93 0.88
CA GLY A 167 6.93 -11.02 -0.52
C GLY A 167 7.56 -9.74 -1.03
N VAL A 168 8.14 -9.82 -2.21
CA VAL A 168 8.76 -8.70 -2.90
C VAL A 168 8.02 -8.39 -4.19
N LEU A 169 7.98 -7.12 -4.54
CA LEU A 169 7.51 -6.64 -5.82
C LEU A 169 8.71 -6.48 -6.74
N GLU A 170 8.82 -7.38 -7.70
CA GLU A 170 9.85 -7.32 -8.73
C GLU A 170 9.39 -6.50 -9.92
N ASN A 171 10.27 -5.61 -10.39
CA ASN A 171 10.12 -5.01 -11.70
C ASN A 171 10.64 -6.01 -12.74
N SER A 172 9.76 -6.54 -13.60
CA SER A 172 10.19 -7.43 -14.67
C SER A 172 11.16 -6.72 -15.62
N PRO A 173 12.40 -7.22 -15.83
CA PRO A 173 13.35 -6.60 -16.74
C PRO A 173 12.93 -6.68 -18.22
N TYR A 174 11.90 -7.48 -18.54
CA TYR A 174 11.45 -7.77 -19.91
C TYR A 174 10.16 -7.08 -20.32
N SER A 175 9.50 -6.38 -19.40
CA SER A 175 8.23 -5.70 -19.69
C SER A 175 8.07 -4.47 -18.81
N TYR A 176 7.98 -3.31 -19.42
CA TYR A 176 7.79 -2.02 -18.76
C TYR A 176 6.52 -1.94 -17.87
N ASN A 177 5.61 -2.93 -17.98
CA ASN A 177 4.32 -2.93 -17.30
C ASN A 177 4.00 -4.21 -16.52
N GLN A 178 4.91 -5.18 -16.38
CA GLN A 178 4.63 -6.40 -15.61
C GLN A 178 5.41 -6.37 -14.30
N LYS A 179 4.77 -5.84 -13.27
CA LYS A 179 5.19 -6.03 -11.88
C LYS A 179 4.63 -7.36 -11.40
N LYS A 180 5.42 -8.12 -10.64
CA LYS A 180 5.02 -9.41 -10.07
C LYS A 180 5.37 -9.46 -8.59
N ILE A 181 4.45 -9.97 -7.79
CA ILE A 181 4.77 -10.35 -6.42
C ILE A 181 5.44 -11.73 -6.41
N VAL A 182 6.59 -11.79 -5.78
CA VAL A 182 7.30 -13.03 -5.44
C VAL A 182 7.21 -13.20 -3.93
N PHE A 183 6.53 -14.25 -3.49
CA PHE A 183 6.43 -14.58 -2.07
C PHE A 183 7.76 -15.14 -1.55
N LEU A 184 8.13 -14.76 -0.33
CA LEU A 184 9.34 -15.23 0.33
C LEU A 184 8.97 -16.40 1.26
N ASP A 185 9.64 -17.55 1.04
CA ASP A 185 9.49 -18.76 1.87
C ASP A 185 10.26 -18.64 3.21
#